data_e40212514fd9489277825d70d2189b1b
#
_entry.id   e40212514fd9489277825d70d2189b1b
#
_cell.length_a   1.000
_cell.length_b   1.000
_cell.length_c   1.000
_cell.angle_alpha   90.00
_cell.angle_beta   90.00
_cell.angle_gamma   90.00
#
_symmetry.space_group_name_H-M   'P 1'
#
loop_
_entity.id
_entity.type
_entity.pdbx_description
1 polymer ?
#
loop_
_entity_poly.entity_id
_entity_poly.type
_entity_poly.pdbx_seq_one_letter_code
_entity_poly.pdbx_strand_id
1 'polypeptide(L)'
;MSNQAPAGASGIKILVIDDSNTIRRSAEIFLKQGGHDVLLAEDGFDALSKVNDHDPDLIFCDILMPRLDGYQTCAIIKRNPRFSHVPVIMLSSKDGLFDKARG
;
A
#
# COMPACT_ATOMS: atom_id res chain seq x y z
N MET A 1 -20.29 15.26 -9.33
CA MET A 1 -20.04 15.01 -8.82
C MET A 1 -19.51 14.80 -8.34
N SER A 2 -19.57 15.09 -8.31
CA SER A 2 -19.09 14.84 -7.77
C SER A 2 -18.82 14.69 -7.18
N ASN A 3 -18.92 14.66 -7.27
CA ASN A 3 -18.72 14.39 -6.47
C ASN A 3 -18.01 14.53 -5.99
N GLN A 4 -18.03 14.96 -6.29
CA GLN A 4 -17.06 14.97 -5.77
C GLN A 4 -16.80 15.40 -4.58
N ALA A 5 -16.60 14.82 -4.09
CA ALA A 5 -16.27 15.18 -2.75
C ALA A 5 -15.25 16.27 -2.72
N PRO A 6 -15.30 17.16 -1.77
CA PRO A 6 -14.28 18.21 -1.67
C PRO A 6 -12.90 17.63 -1.52
N ALA A 7 -11.94 18.30 -2.06
CA ALA A 7 -10.56 17.92 -1.87
C ALA A 7 -10.26 17.88 -0.38
N GLY A 8 -9.48 16.97 0.05
CA GLY A 8 -9.15 16.84 1.46
C GLY A 8 -10.15 16.05 2.26
N ALA A 9 -11.40 16.03 1.84
CA ALA A 9 -12.40 15.21 2.48
C ALA A 9 -12.57 13.89 1.78
N SER A 10 -12.15 13.81 0.53
CA SER A 10 -12.55 12.70 -0.29
C SER A 10 -11.57 11.56 -0.29
N GLY A 11 -10.33 11.80 -0.14
CA GLY A 11 -9.42 10.69 -0.30
C GLY A 11 -8.08 10.90 0.33
N ILE A 12 -7.37 9.83 0.43
CA ILE A 12 -6.02 9.85 0.97
C ILE A 12 -5.10 9.26 -0.09
N LYS A 13 -3.81 9.41 0.14
CA LYS A 13 -2.80 8.86 -0.74
C LYS A 13 -2.38 7.50 -0.21
N ILE A 14 -2.59 6.46 -0.98
CA ILE A 14 -2.36 5.08 -0.57
C ILE A 14 -1.28 4.46 -1.42
N LEU A 15 -0.30 3.86 -0.79
CA LEU A 15 0.74 3.10 -1.47
C LEU A 15 0.43 1.62 -1.34
N VAL A 16 0.40 0.91 -2.46
CA VAL A 16 0.17 -0.54 -2.49
C VAL A 16 1.47 -1.20 -2.94
N ILE A 17 2.00 -2.06 -2.09
CA ILE A 17 3.27 -2.75 -2.34
C ILE A 17 2.98 -4.23 -2.49
N ASP A 18 3.17 -4.75 -3.70
CA ASP A 18 2.91 -6.15 -3.98
C ASP A 18 3.67 -6.53 -5.24
N ASP A 19 4.25 -7.72 -5.26
CA ASP A 19 4.99 -8.18 -6.42
C ASP A 19 4.07 -8.67 -7.55
N SER A 20 2.80 -8.86 -7.28
CA SER A 20 1.84 -9.32 -8.27
C SER A 20 1.22 -8.15 -9.02
N ASN A 21 1.40 -8.14 -10.32
CA ASN A 21 0.79 -7.13 -11.19
C ASN A 21 -0.73 -7.13 -11.08
N THR A 22 -1.30 -8.32 -11.01
CA THR A 22 -2.75 -8.48 -10.91
C THR A 22 -3.29 -7.88 -9.63
N ILE A 23 -2.62 -8.17 -8.51
CA ILE A 23 -3.04 -7.64 -7.22
C ILE A 23 -2.91 -6.13 -7.19
N ARG A 24 -1.79 -5.59 -7.67
CA ARG A 24 -1.59 -4.14 -7.70
C ARG A 24 -2.67 -3.46 -8.52
N ARG A 25 -2.97 -4.01 -9.69
CA ARG A 25 -3.96 -3.40 -10.57
C ARG A 25 -5.35 -3.46 -9.96
N SER A 26 -5.70 -4.58 -9.35
CA SER A 26 -7.00 -4.73 -8.71
C SER A 26 -7.16 -3.75 -7.57
N ALA A 27 -6.13 -3.62 -6.74
CA ALA A 27 -6.16 -2.67 -5.64
C ALA A 27 -6.28 -1.24 -6.15
N GLU A 28 -5.55 -0.91 -7.19
CA GLU A 28 -5.60 0.42 -7.78
C GLU A 28 -7.01 0.77 -8.21
N ILE A 29 -7.65 -0.11 -8.96
CA ILE A 29 -9.00 0.13 -9.45
C ILE A 29 -9.97 0.33 -8.31
N PHE A 30 -9.91 -0.56 -7.34
CA PHE A 30 -10.82 -0.54 -6.21
C PHE A 30 -10.67 0.75 -5.39
N LEU A 31 -9.43 1.10 -5.09
CA LEU A 31 -9.17 2.27 -4.24
C LEU A 31 -9.47 3.57 -4.97
N LYS A 32 -9.21 3.63 -6.25
CA LYS A 32 -9.54 4.82 -7.03
C LYS A 32 -11.05 5.04 -7.11
N GLN A 33 -11.82 3.97 -7.11
CA GLN A 33 -13.27 4.10 -7.07
C GLN A 33 -13.74 4.76 -5.78
N GLY A 34 -12.98 4.60 -4.72
CA GLY A 34 -13.27 5.25 -3.45
C GLY A 34 -12.77 6.69 -3.36
N GLY A 35 -12.19 7.21 -4.43
CA GLY A 35 -11.75 8.60 -4.44
C GLY A 35 -10.35 8.82 -3.92
N HIS A 36 -9.56 7.75 -3.77
CA HIS A 36 -8.20 7.86 -3.24
C HIS A 36 -7.17 7.97 -4.35
N ASP A 37 -6.04 8.60 -4.03
CA ASP A 37 -4.87 8.56 -4.89
C ASP A 37 -4.11 7.29 -4.60
N VAL A 38 -3.66 6.60 -5.63
CA VAL A 38 -3.02 5.31 -5.46
C VAL A 38 -1.65 5.31 -6.10
N LEU A 39 -0.67 4.86 -5.33
CA LEU A 39 0.69 4.64 -5.79
C LEU A 39 0.94 3.14 -5.75
N LEU A 40 1.69 2.64 -6.71
CA LEU A 40 1.97 1.21 -6.79
C LEU A 40 3.47 0.98 -6.73
N ALA A 41 3.87 -0.02 -5.97
CA ALA A 41 5.27 -0.44 -5.89
C ALA A 41 5.34 -1.95 -6.06
N GLU A 42 6.30 -2.39 -6.82
CA GLU A 42 6.42 -3.82 -7.11
C GLU A 42 7.31 -4.56 -6.14
N ASP A 43 8.10 -3.85 -5.36
CA ASP A 43 8.96 -4.46 -4.35
C ASP A 43 9.30 -3.42 -3.29
N GLY A 44 10.08 -3.85 -2.30
CA GLY A 44 10.43 -2.98 -1.19
C GLY A 44 11.29 -1.79 -1.59
N PHE A 45 12.19 -1.98 -2.54
CA PHE A 45 13.05 -0.88 -2.97
C PHE A 45 12.25 0.20 -3.69
N ASP A 46 11.34 -0.23 -4.57
CA ASP A 46 10.45 0.71 -5.26
C ASP A 46 9.56 1.43 -4.25
N ALA A 47 9.10 0.70 -3.23
CA ALA A 47 8.27 1.27 -2.18
C ALA A 47 8.99 2.36 -1.42
N LEU A 48 10.24 2.14 -1.05
CA LEU A 48 11.00 3.14 -0.31
C LEU A 48 11.15 4.42 -1.11
N SER A 49 11.40 4.29 -2.40
CA SER A 49 11.49 5.44 -3.28
C SER A 49 10.16 6.21 -3.31
N LYS A 50 9.07 5.51 -3.45
CA LYS A 50 7.75 6.15 -3.55
C LYS A 50 7.32 6.78 -2.25
N VAL A 51 7.61 6.15 -1.13
CA VAL A 51 7.31 6.74 0.18
C VAL A 51 8.04 8.07 0.32
N ASN A 52 9.31 8.09 -0.04
CA ASN A 52 10.12 9.29 0.09
C ASN A 52 9.64 10.41 -0.83
N ASP A 53 9.20 10.06 -2.04
CA ASP A 53 8.81 11.05 -3.04
C ASP A 53 7.39 11.58 -2.85
N HIS A 54 6.50 10.79 -2.28
CA HIS A 54 5.07 11.08 -2.34
C HIS A 54 4.37 11.19 -0.99
N ASP A 55 5.00 10.84 0.10
CA ASP A 55 4.41 10.94 1.45
C ASP A 55 3.02 10.29 1.54
N PRO A 56 2.90 8.99 1.37
CA PRO A 56 1.58 8.36 1.44
C PRO A 56 0.98 8.45 2.84
N ASP A 57 -0.34 8.42 2.90
CA ASP A 57 -1.08 8.45 4.16
C ASP A 57 -1.35 7.07 4.72
N LEU A 58 -1.28 6.06 3.87
CA LEU A 58 -1.58 4.68 4.24
C LEU A 58 -0.80 3.76 3.32
N ILE A 59 -0.31 2.65 3.85
CA ILE A 59 0.48 1.69 3.08
C ILE A 59 -0.12 0.30 3.24
N PHE A 60 -0.41 -0.35 2.12
CA PHE A 60 -0.70 -1.78 2.09
C PHE A 60 0.53 -2.49 1.57
N CYS A 61 0.99 -3.49 2.29
CA CYS A 61 2.22 -4.17 1.96
C CYS A 61 2.06 -5.68 1.99
N ASP A 62 2.43 -6.34 0.89
CA ASP A 62 2.48 -7.79 0.85
C ASP A 62 3.69 -8.24 1.66
N ILE A 63 3.49 -9.24 2.51
CA ILE A 63 4.54 -9.77 3.35
C ILE A 63 5.59 -10.50 2.52
N LEU A 64 5.14 -11.29 1.56
CA LEU A 64 6.01 -12.18 0.80
C LEU A 64 6.39 -11.54 -0.54
N MET A 65 7.52 -10.85 -0.55
CA MET A 65 8.03 -10.23 -1.76
C MET A 65 9.47 -10.67 -1.99
N PRO A 66 9.90 -10.75 -3.25
CA PRO A 66 11.30 -11.05 -3.53
C PRO A 66 12.20 -9.89 -3.09
N ARG A 67 13.44 -10.18 -2.84
CA ARG A 67 14.48 -9.23 -2.54
C ARG A 67 14.34 -8.55 -1.20
N LEU A 68 13.35 -7.70 -1.03
CA LEU A 68 13.14 -6.99 0.24
C LEU A 68 11.70 -7.24 0.64
N ASP A 69 11.50 -8.07 1.65
CA ASP A 69 10.15 -8.49 2.02
C ASP A 69 9.40 -7.41 2.76
N GLY A 70 8.11 -7.67 2.97
CA GLY A 70 7.22 -6.69 3.57
C GLY A 70 7.62 -6.27 4.97
N TYR A 71 8.09 -7.21 5.78
CA TYR A 71 8.51 -6.86 7.14
C TYR A 71 9.72 -5.95 7.14
N GLN A 72 10.70 -6.25 6.29
CA GLN A 72 11.89 -5.42 6.18
C GLN A 72 11.55 -4.04 5.65
N THR A 73 10.72 -3.99 4.62
CA THR A 73 10.27 -2.73 4.05
C THR A 73 9.59 -1.87 5.10
N CYS A 74 8.66 -2.47 5.82
CA CYS A 74 7.91 -1.78 6.86
C CYS A 74 8.83 -1.26 7.95
N ALA A 75 9.79 -2.07 8.37
CA ALA A 75 10.73 -1.67 9.41
C ALA A 75 11.54 -0.45 8.99
N ILE A 76 11.99 -0.43 7.74
CA ILE A 76 12.76 0.70 7.24
C ILE A 76 11.92 1.96 7.19
N ILE A 77 10.70 1.85 6.70
CA ILE A 77 9.78 2.99 6.64
C ILE A 77 9.52 3.54 8.04
N LYS A 78 9.22 2.66 8.98
CA LYS A 78 8.84 3.08 10.33
C LYS A 78 10.00 3.65 11.13
N ARG A 79 11.23 3.34 10.74
CA ARG A 79 12.38 3.96 11.40
C ARG A 79 12.56 5.41 11.06
N ASN A 80 12.04 5.83 9.92
CA ASN A 80 12.17 7.22 9.52
C ASN A 80 11.13 8.03 10.27
N PRO A 81 11.56 9.03 11.06
CA PRO A 81 10.60 9.86 11.82
C PRO A 81 9.55 10.51 10.95
N ARG A 82 9.88 10.79 9.71
CA ARG A 82 8.95 11.40 8.77
C ARG A 82 7.76 10.50 8.48
N PHE A 83 7.97 9.19 8.51
CA PHE A 83 6.94 8.23 8.13
C PHE A 83 6.50 7.32 9.27
N SER A 84 7.04 7.51 10.46
CA SER A 84 6.75 6.61 11.57
C SER A 84 5.28 6.60 11.96
N HIS A 85 4.56 7.66 11.65
CA HIS A 85 3.14 7.77 11.96
C HIS A 85 2.23 7.16 10.90
N VAL A 86 2.77 6.77 9.75
CA VAL A 86 1.95 6.25 8.65
C VAL A 86 1.51 4.82 8.95
N PRO A 87 0.20 4.54 8.94
CA PRO A 87 -0.25 3.17 9.18
C PRO A 87 0.19 2.25 8.04
N VAL A 88 0.63 1.07 8.39
CA VAL A 88 1.02 0.05 7.42
C VAL A 88 0.19 -1.19 7.70
N ILE A 89 -0.52 -1.66 6.69
CA ILE A 89 -1.33 -2.87 6.79
C ILE A 89 -0.62 -3.96 6.01
N MET A 90 -0.25 -5.02 6.73
CA MET A 90 0.46 -6.15 6.14
C MET A 90 -0.56 -7.16 5.62
N LEU A 91 -0.35 -7.58 4.39
CA LEU A 91 -1.24 -8.54 3.75
C LEU A 91 -0.45 -9.79 3.40
N SER A 92 -1.09 -10.93 3.55
CA SER A 92 -0.49 -12.20 3.20
C SER A 92 -1.28 -12.83 2.07
N SER A 93 -1.12 -12.28 0.89
CA SER A 93 -1.93 -12.69 -0.25
C SER A 93 -1.66 -14.10 -0.71
N LYS A 94 -0.48 -14.63 -0.41
CA LYS A 94 -0.08 -15.91 -0.97
C LYS A 94 -0.58 -17.11 -0.18
N ASP A 95 -0.72 -16.96 1.14
CA ASP A 95 -1.34 -18.03 1.89
C ASP A 95 -2.51 -17.52 2.69
N GLY A 96 -2.89 -16.49 2.39
CA GLY A 96 -3.77 -15.71 2.67
C GLY A 96 -4.89 -15.68 3.61
N LEU A 97 -5.41 -14.49 3.69
CA LEU A 97 -6.64 -14.28 4.39
C LEU A 97 -7.75 -15.18 3.88
N PHE A 98 -7.72 -15.49 2.60
CA PHE A 98 -8.75 -16.34 2.04
C PHE A 98 -8.72 -17.74 2.62
N ASP A 99 -7.53 -18.27 2.79
CA ASP A 99 -7.42 -19.60 3.38
C ASP A 99 -7.90 -19.60 4.81
N LYS A 100 -7.54 -18.59 5.56
CA LYS A 100 -7.98 -18.48 6.93
C LYS A 100 -9.47 -18.26 7.06
N ALA A 101 -10.02 -17.50 6.15
CA ALA A 101 -11.45 -17.24 6.18
C ALA A 101 -12.25 -18.51 5.90
N ARG A 102 -11.72 -19.38 5.06
CA ARG A 102 -12.39 -20.64 4.78
C ARG A 102 -12.22 -21.64 5.90
N GLY A 103 -11.07 -21.60 6.47
CA GLY A 103 -10.73 -22.53 7.51
C GLY A 103 -11.41 -22.21 8.76
#